data_766f9023f1bbbcecd24813b6bf367de0
#
_entry.id   766f9023f1bbbcecd24813b6bf367de0
#
_cell.length_a   1.000
_cell.length_b   1.000
_cell.length_c   1.000
_cell.angle_alpha   90.00
_cell.angle_beta   90.00
_cell.angle_gamma   90.00
#
_symmetry.space_group_name_H-M   'P 1'
#
loop_
_entity.id
_entity.type
_entity.pdbx_description
1 polymer ?
#
loop_
_entity_poly.entity_id
_entity_poly.type
_entity_poly.pdbx_seq_one_letter_code
_entity_poly.pdbx_strand_id
1 'polypeptide(L)'
;MKNIKNSNKSKKKKKIFIKISRKLGYEIIDQNNFEIVTSNKNIDDHLSSLGQRSINLPLGEVKITRKVKALDIIIRTCASVNMLTQNKSRLFEKEKIEYTIRTIRSLLNSSKDPDLKQLKINFKVIDHNSTNENLAAIEKVFTEFSEEYSLVNLDVSKFINKIEKTNQRGESVTDNQISNMANIHQSLLEAKKCEDLIYFVEDDYIHKKESLKEMIFTY
;
A
#
# COMPACT_ATOMS: atom_id res chain seq x y z
N MET A 1 9.21 -13.06 45.16
CA MET A 1 10.21 -12.04 44.73
C MET A 1 11.33 -12.54 43.80
N LYS A 2 11.37 -13.82 43.38
CA LYS A 2 12.41 -14.34 42.44
C LYS A 2 12.17 -14.07 40.95
N ASN A 3 10.94 -13.80 40.51
CA ASN A 3 10.61 -13.69 39.08
C ASN A 3 10.92 -12.32 38.44
N ILE A 4 11.05 -11.25 39.21
CA ILE A 4 11.29 -9.89 38.67
C ILE A 4 12.75 -9.68 38.27
N LYS A 5 13.70 -10.30 38.99
CA LYS A 5 15.14 -10.18 38.62
C LYS A 5 15.53 -10.91 37.34
N ASN A 6 14.86 -12.00 36.99
CA ASN A 6 15.14 -12.74 35.77
C ASN A 6 14.63 -12.04 34.50
N SER A 7 13.51 -11.33 34.55
CA SER A 7 12.94 -10.55 33.48
C SER A 7 13.86 -9.39 33.03
N ASN A 8 14.47 -8.68 33.99
CA ASN A 8 15.36 -7.56 33.71
C ASN A 8 16.70 -8.00 33.12
N LYS A 9 17.19 -9.18 33.48
CA LYS A 9 18.46 -9.75 32.94
C LYS A 9 18.30 -10.23 31.50
N SER A 10 17.13 -10.78 31.16
CA SER A 10 16.77 -11.16 29.78
C SER A 10 16.62 -9.93 28.87
N LYS A 11 15.92 -8.87 29.33
CA LYS A 11 15.77 -7.62 28.58
C LYS A 11 17.11 -6.92 28.29
N LYS A 12 18.06 -6.95 29.24
CA LYS A 12 19.42 -6.39 29.03
C LYS A 12 20.20 -7.18 27.97
N LYS A 13 20.16 -8.52 28.02
CA LYS A 13 20.84 -9.38 27.02
C LYS A 13 20.26 -9.16 25.60
N LYS A 14 18.92 -9.07 25.46
CA LYS A 14 18.26 -8.76 24.18
C LYS A 14 18.73 -7.41 23.59
N LYS A 15 18.81 -6.35 24.43
CA LYS A 15 19.31 -5.03 23.99
C LYS A 15 20.76 -5.05 23.52
N ILE A 16 21.63 -5.79 24.21
CA ILE A 16 23.05 -5.93 23.82
C ILE A 16 23.17 -6.66 22.50
N PHE A 17 22.42 -7.75 22.32
CA PHE A 17 22.40 -8.53 21.10
C PHE A 17 21.94 -7.70 19.89
N ILE A 18 20.84 -6.94 20.02
CA ILE A 18 20.36 -6.02 18.98
C ILE A 18 21.43 -4.97 18.64
N LYS A 19 22.12 -4.42 19.65
CA LYS A 19 23.17 -3.41 19.42
C LYS A 19 24.39 -3.97 18.67
N ILE A 20 24.76 -5.22 18.94
CA ILE A 20 25.85 -5.90 18.23
C ILE A 20 25.43 -6.20 16.79
N SER A 21 24.23 -6.72 16.57
CA SER A 21 23.71 -7.02 15.23
C SER A 21 23.65 -5.79 14.36
N ARG A 22 23.20 -4.65 14.89
CA ARG A 22 23.19 -3.36 14.16
C ARG A 22 24.58 -2.89 13.75
N LYS A 23 25.60 -3.10 14.59
CA LYS A 23 27.01 -2.83 14.22
C LYS A 23 27.53 -3.72 13.10
N LEU A 24 26.94 -4.90 12.93
CA LEU A 24 27.26 -5.85 11.86
C LEU A 24 26.40 -5.66 10.61
N GLY A 25 25.52 -4.63 10.59
CA GLY A 25 24.63 -4.34 9.46
C GLY A 25 23.32 -5.16 9.44
N TYR A 26 22.98 -5.83 10.54
CA TYR A 26 21.75 -6.63 10.64
C TYR A 26 20.75 -5.97 11.59
N GLU A 27 19.47 -5.91 11.22
CA GLU A 27 18.36 -5.53 12.09
C GLU A 27 17.64 -6.79 12.58
N ILE A 28 17.41 -6.87 13.90
CA ILE A 28 16.66 -7.97 14.51
C ILE A 28 15.29 -7.47 14.87
N ILE A 29 14.27 -8.05 14.26
CA ILE A 29 12.87 -7.72 14.46
C ILE A 29 12.20 -8.79 15.33
N ASP A 30 11.50 -8.38 16.38
CA ASP A 30 10.67 -9.26 17.19
C ASP A 30 9.30 -9.42 16.51
N GLN A 31 9.13 -10.51 15.77
CA GLN A 31 7.90 -10.79 15.01
C GLN A 31 6.63 -10.90 15.89
N ASN A 32 6.79 -11.11 17.19
CA ASN A 32 5.67 -11.26 18.11
C ASN A 32 5.29 -9.94 18.81
N ASN A 33 6.06 -8.88 18.61
CA ASN A 33 5.85 -7.59 19.27
C ASN A 33 6.10 -6.45 18.26
N PHE A 34 5.20 -6.33 17.30
CA PHE A 34 5.18 -5.24 16.32
C PHE A 34 4.46 -4.04 16.96
N GLU A 35 5.16 -3.31 17.80
CA GLU A 35 4.69 -2.01 18.27
C GLU A 35 5.36 -0.92 17.42
N ILE A 36 4.55 -0.05 16.81
CA ILE A 36 5.03 1.20 16.25
C ILE A 36 5.40 2.08 17.43
N VAL A 37 6.70 2.25 17.65
CA VAL A 37 7.20 3.11 18.72
C VAL A 37 7.21 4.54 18.22
N THR A 38 6.25 5.34 18.63
CA THR A 38 6.27 6.78 18.41
C THR A 38 7.06 7.48 19.52
N SER A 39 7.80 8.52 19.18
CA SER A 39 8.62 9.28 20.13
C SER A 39 7.78 10.20 21.04
N ASN A 40 6.52 10.42 20.72
CA ASN A 40 5.63 11.31 21.46
C ASN A 40 4.68 10.52 22.35
N LYS A 41 4.81 10.66 23.65
CA LYS A 41 3.99 9.96 24.65
C LYS A 41 2.52 10.41 24.71
N ASN A 42 2.18 11.51 24.03
CA ASN A 42 0.83 12.08 24.03
C ASN A 42 0.05 11.75 22.74
N ILE A 43 0.48 10.75 21.98
CA ILE A 43 -0.23 10.33 20.78
C ILE A 43 -1.33 9.35 21.19
N ASP A 44 -2.46 9.88 21.56
CA ASP A 44 -3.65 9.06 21.75
C ASP A 44 -4.37 8.76 20.42
N ASP A 45 -4.23 9.62 19.38
CA ASP A 45 -5.02 9.48 18.15
C ASP A 45 -4.29 9.71 16.82
N HIS A 46 -3.06 10.21 16.82
CA HIS A 46 -2.35 10.58 15.58
C HIS A 46 -0.93 10.05 15.55
N LEU A 47 -0.65 9.14 14.62
CA LEU A 47 0.67 8.54 14.47
C LEU A 47 1.71 9.51 13.90
N SER A 48 1.26 10.53 13.15
CA SER A 48 2.15 11.47 12.49
C SER A 48 1.59 12.89 12.48
N SER A 49 2.46 13.86 12.74
CA SER A 49 2.14 15.29 12.68
C SER A 49 3.31 16.07 12.07
N LEU A 50 3.00 17.13 11.32
CA LEU A 50 4.02 17.98 10.70
C LEU A 50 5.01 18.51 11.74
N GLY A 51 6.30 18.36 11.50
CA GLY A 51 7.38 18.77 12.41
C GLY A 51 7.68 17.80 13.54
N GLN A 52 6.90 16.75 13.70
CA GLN A 52 7.14 15.68 14.67
C GLN A 52 8.05 14.59 14.09
N ARG A 53 8.54 13.73 14.97
CA ARG A 53 9.30 12.55 14.57
C ARG A 53 8.39 11.34 14.57
N SER A 54 8.41 10.57 13.51
CA SER A 54 7.82 9.23 13.47
C SER A 54 8.93 8.17 13.42
N ILE A 55 8.68 7.03 14.05
CA ILE A 55 9.60 5.90 14.04
C ILE A 55 8.94 4.76 13.28
N ASN A 56 9.47 4.47 12.12
CA ASN A 56 9.03 3.32 11.32
C ASN A 56 10.02 2.16 11.51
N LEU A 57 9.55 1.05 12.04
CA LEU A 57 10.32 -0.17 12.06
C LEU A 57 10.20 -0.87 10.68
N PRO A 58 11.31 -1.35 10.12
CA PRO A 58 12.67 -1.38 10.64
C PRO A 58 13.54 -0.16 10.25
N LEU A 59 12.99 0.84 9.59
CA LEU A 59 13.76 1.92 8.91
C LEU A 59 14.32 2.99 9.85
N GLY A 60 13.92 2.99 11.12
CA GLY A 60 14.41 3.94 12.09
C GLY A 60 13.53 5.20 12.23
N GLU A 61 14.13 6.29 12.67
CA GLU A 61 13.45 7.55 12.96
C GLU A 61 13.41 8.44 11.72
N VAL A 62 12.21 8.90 11.35
CA VAL A 62 11.98 9.82 10.24
C VAL A 62 11.49 11.14 10.79
N LYS A 63 12.07 12.23 10.32
CA LYS A 63 11.60 13.59 10.62
C LYS A 63 10.74 14.10 9.47
N ILE A 64 9.52 14.52 9.76
CA ILE A 64 8.64 15.14 8.79
C ILE A 64 9.18 16.53 8.46
N THR A 65 9.60 16.75 7.21
CA THR A 65 10.34 17.94 6.82
C THR A 65 9.59 18.86 5.86
N ARG A 66 8.50 18.37 5.25
CA ARG A 66 7.75 19.15 4.26
C ARG A 66 6.24 18.90 4.32
N LYS A 67 5.49 19.85 3.79
CA LYS A 67 4.04 19.66 3.60
C LYS A 67 3.79 19.06 2.22
N VAL A 68 3.02 17.99 2.17
CA VAL A 68 2.55 17.37 0.92
C VAL A 68 1.52 18.28 0.26
N LYS A 69 1.60 18.44 -1.06
CA LYS A 69 0.71 19.31 -1.87
C LYS A 69 -0.36 18.52 -2.60
N ALA A 70 -0.03 17.33 -3.08
CA ALA A 70 -0.92 16.48 -3.82
C ALA A 70 -0.61 14.99 -3.57
N LEU A 71 -1.62 14.16 -3.69
CA LEU A 71 -1.51 12.70 -3.69
C LEU A 71 -2.22 12.13 -4.92
N ASP A 72 -1.48 11.44 -5.75
CA ASP A 72 -2.02 10.67 -6.86
C ASP A 72 -2.11 9.19 -6.47
N ILE A 73 -3.33 8.66 -6.41
CA ILE A 73 -3.59 7.26 -6.07
C ILE A 73 -3.81 6.48 -7.37
N ILE A 74 -2.89 5.59 -7.68
CA ILE A 74 -2.95 4.76 -8.88
C ILE A 74 -3.39 3.35 -8.48
N ILE A 75 -4.61 2.99 -8.85
CA ILE A 75 -5.24 1.72 -8.51
C ILE A 75 -5.13 0.80 -9.72
N ARG A 76 -4.53 -0.37 -9.53
CA ARG A 76 -4.41 -1.39 -10.57
C ARG A 76 -5.53 -2.39 -10.43
N THR A 77 -6.33 -2.56 -11.49
CA THR A 77 -7.48 -3.47 -11.50
C THR A 77 -7.42 -4.50 -12.61
N CYS A 78 -8.00 -5.66 -12.32
CA CYS A 78 -8.31 -6.72 -13.28
C CYS A 78 -9.44 -7.56 -12.68
N ALA A 79 -10.64 -6.97 -12.64
CA ALA A 79 -11.76 -7.52 -11.87
C ALA A 79 -12.37 -8.81 -12.46
N SER A 80 -12.11 -9.10 -13.75
CA SER A 80 -12.61 -10.30 -14.42
C SER A 80 -11.75 -11.56 -14.21
N VAL A 81 -10.60 -11.46 -13.56
CA VAL A 81 -9.72 -12.61 -13.32
C VAL A 81 -10.20 -13.41 -12.11
N ASN A 82 -10.66 -14.61 -12.36
CA ASN A 82 -11.10 -15.54 -11.32
C ASN A 82 -9.95 -16.32 -10.67
N MET A 83 -8.77 -16.32 -11.26
CA MET A 83 -7.66 -17.14 -10.77
C MET A 83 -6.74 -16.38 -9.83
N LEU A 84 -6.59 -16.95 -8.66
CA LEU A 84 -5.42 -16.76 -7.85
C LEU A 84 -4.28 -17.60 -8.44
N THR A 85 -3.13 -16.99 -8.63
CA THR A 85 -1.89 -17.70 -8.95
C THR A 85 -1.43 -18.65 -7.82
N GLN A 86 -2.15 -18.63 -6.70
CA GLN A 86 -1.94 -19.51 -5.55
C GLN A 86 -3.16 -20.41 -5.40
N ASN A 87 -2.95 -21.70 -5.13
CA ASN A 87 -3.99 -22.70 -4.87
C ASN A 87 -4.79 -22.45 -3.56
N LYS A 88 -5.03 -21.19 -3.22
CA LYS A 88 -5.77 -20.79 -2.03
C LYS A 88 -7.06 -20.10 -2.46
N SER A 89 -8.18 -20.54 -1.88
CA SER A 89 -9.44 -19.83 -2.01
C SER A 89 -9.32 -18.41 -1.45
N ARG A 90 -10.06 -17.47 -2.05
CA ARG A 90 -10.18 -16.12 -1.49
C ARG A 90 -10.94 -16.18 -0.17
N LEU A 91 -10.52 -15.31 0.74
CA LEU A 91 -11.21 -15.10 1.99
C LEU A 91 -12.66 -14.77 1.74
N PHE A 92 -13.69 -15.22 2.00
CA PHE A 92 -15.12 -14.97 1.69
C PHE A 92 -15.65 -15.57 0.38
N GLU A 93 -14.86 -16.25 -0.42
CA GLU A 93 -15.26 -16.96 -1.64
C GLU A 93 -16.16 -16.12 -2.59
N LYS A 94 -15.85 -14.84 -2.70
CA LYS A 94 -16.56 -13.90 -3.57
C LYS A 94 -15.83 -13.70 -4.91
N GLU A 95 -16.56 -13.19 -5.90
CA GLU A 95 -15.96 -12.75 -7.16
C GLU A 95 -14.94 -11.65 -6.94
N LYS A 96 -13.96 -11.53 -7.83
CA LYS A 96 -12.87 -10.56 -7.65
C LYS A 96 -13.38 -9.12 -7.59
N ILE A 97 -14.39 -8.76 -8.34
CA ILE A 97 -15.00 -7.43 -8.33
C ILE A 97 -15.42 -6.99 -6.92
N GLU A 98 -15.89 -7.90 -6.09
CA GLU A 98 -16.30 -7.56 -4.72
C GLU A 98 -15.11 -7.09 -3.87
N TYR A 99 -13.93 -7.67 -4.05
CA TYR A 99 -12.71 -7.22 -3.37
C TYR A 99 -12.25 -5.88 -3.91
N THR A 100 -12.26 -5.70 -5.23
CA THR A 100 -11.95 -4.43 -5.88
C THR A 100 -12.83 -3.29 -5.36
N ILE A 101 -14.14 -3.51 -5.29
CA ILE A 101 -15.10 -2.53 -4.73
C ILE A 101 -14.80 -2.20 -3.27
N ARG A 102 -14.47 -3.19 -2.45
CA ARG A 102 -14.12 -2.97 -1.04
C ARG A 102 -12.82 -2.18 -0.89
N THR A 103 -11.82 -2.47 -1.72
CA THR A 103 -10.57 -1.70 -1.76
C THR A 103 -10.86 -0.24 -2.08
N ILE A 104 -11.58 0.03 -3.18
CA ILE A 104 -11.90 1.41 -3.61
C ILE A 104 -12.72 2.13 -2.53
N ARG A 105 -13.76 1.50 -1.98
CA ARG A 105 -14.55 2.10 -0.89
C ARG A 105 -13.70 2.43 0.33
N SER A 106 -12.78 1.56 0.71
CA SER A 106 -11.90 1.80 1.86
C SER A 106 -10.94 2.96 1.62
N LEU A 107 -10.40 3.10 0.40
CA LEU A 107 -9.57 4.23 -0.01
C LEU A 107 -10.36 5.54 0.01
N LEU A 108 -11.55 5.55 -0.60
CA LEU A 108 -12.42 6.72 -0.65
C LEU A 108 -12.88 7.14 0.74
N ASN A 109 -13.14 6.20 1.64
CA ASN A 109 -13.41 6.52 3.05
C ASN A 109 -12.21 7.16 3.73
N SER A 110 -11.01 6.66 3.45
CA SER A 110 -9.77 7.20 4.01
C SER A 110 -9.44 8.60 3.46
N SER A 111 -9.77 8.89 2.20
CA SER A 111 -9.56 10.21 1.61
C SER A 111 -10.47 11.31 2.17
N LYS A 112 -11.60 10.92 2.80
CA LYS A 112 -12.52 11.88 3.43
C LYS A 112 -12.10 12.31 4.84
N ASP A 113 -10.90 11.93 5.29
CA ASP A 113 -10.39 12.40 6.59
C ASP A 113 -10.36 13.95 6.60
N PRO A 114 -10.90 14.59 7.67
CA PRO A 114 -10.95 16.05 7.76
C PRO A 114 -9.60 16.75 7.62
N ASP A 115 -8.52 16.11 8.04
CA ASP A 115 -7.16 16.65 7.96
C ASP A 115 -6.61 16.69 6.51
N LEU A 116 -7.24 15.94 5.60
CA LEU A 116 -6.87 15.88 4.18
C LEU A 116 -7.66 16.86 3.29
N LYS A 117 -8.63 17.61 3.83
CA LYS A 117 -9.52 18.50 3.04
C LYS A 117 -8.80 19.51 2.15
N GLN A 118 -7.60 19.93 2.52
CA GLN A 118 -6.81 20.91 1.76
C GLN A 118 -5.84 20.25 0.79
N LEU A 119 -5.76 18.93 0.80
CA LEU A 119 -4.88 18.19 -0.07
C LEU A 119 -5.61 17.84 -1.37
N LYS A 120 -4.96 18.09 -2.50
CA LYS A 120 -5.44 17.60 -3.79
C LYS A 120 -5.20 16.09 -3.88
N ILE A 121 -6.26 15.30 -3.92
CA ILE A 121 -6.19 13.85 -4.10
C ILE A 121 -6.77 13.51 -5.46
N ASN A 122 -6.01 12.84 -6.29
CA ASN A 122 -6.43 12.39 -7.62
C ASN A 122 -6.48 10.86 -7.63
N PHE A 123 -7.54 10.31 -8.24
CA PHE A 123 -7.69 8.87 -8.42
C PHE A 123 -7.50 8.49 -9.88
N LYS A 124 -6.71 7.46 -10.11
CA LYS A 124 -6.50 6.87 -11.42
C LYS A 124 -6.64 5.37 -11.34
N VAL A 125 -7.51 4.81 -12.15
CA VAL A 125 -7.70 3.37 -12.27
C VAL A 125 -7.02 2.91 -13.56
N ILE A 126 -6.10 1.97 -13.46
CA ILE A 126 -5.47 1.31 -14.62
C ILE A 126 -6.05 -0.10 -14.68
N ASP A 127 -6.95 -0.30 -15.63
CA ASP A 127 -7.68 -1.55 -15.76
C ASP A 127 -7.16 -2.42 -16.89
N HIS A 128 -7.14 -3.71 -16.64
CA HIS A 128 -6.89 -4.72 -17.65
C HIS A 128 -8.05 -5.72 -17.72
N ASN A 129 -8.77 -5.65 -18.84
CA ASN A 129 -9.71 -6.69 -19.25
C ASN A 129 -10.89 -6.95 -18.29
N SER A 130 -11.29 -5.95 -17.50
CA SER A 130 -12.54 -6.04 -16.74
C SER A 130 -13.75 -5.92 -17.68
N THR A 131 -14.86 -6.58 -17.33
CA THR A 131 -16.11 -6.45 -18.09
C THR A 131 -16.72 -5.06 -17.93
N ASN A 132 -17.60 -4.67 -18.85
CA ASN A 132 -18.32 -3.39 -18.75
C ASN A 132 -19.14 -3.30 -17.46
N GLU A 133 -19.73 -4.41 -17.00
CA GLU A 133 -20.46 -4.45 -15.73
C GLU A 133 -19.54 -4.18 -14.54
N ASN A 134 -18.32 -4.76 -14.55
CA ASN A 134 -17.34 -4.54 -13.51
C ASN A 134 -16.85 -3.08 -13.51
N LEU A 135 -16.60 -2.50 -14.68
CA LEU A 135 -16.23 -1.08 -14.81
C LEU A 135 -17.36 -0.16 -14.33
N ALA A 136 -18.61 -0.45 -14.70
CA ALA A 136 -19.77 0.29 -14.22
C ALA A 136 -19.93 0.19 -12.69
N ALA A 137 -19.63 -0.98 -12.09
CA ALA A 137 -19.64 -1.14 -10.65
C ALA A 137 -18.57 -0.29 -9.97
N ILE A 138 -17.37 -0.18 -10.56
CA ILE A 138 -16.28 0.70 -10.07
C ILE A 138 -16.73 2.16 -10.17
N GLU A 139 -17.24 2.61 -11.32
CA GLU A 139 -17.74 3.97 -11.54
C GLU A 139 -18.83 4.36 -10.53
N LYS A 140 -19.76 3.44 -10.28
CA LYS A 140 -20.81 3.64 -9.28
C LYS A 140 -20.22 3.98 -7.90
N VAL A 141 -19.16 3.31 -7.47
CA VAL A 141 -18.53 3.58 -6.17
C VAL A 141 -17.93 5.00 -6.14
N PHE A 142 -17.23 5.44 -7.17
CA PHE A 142 -16.71 6.81 -7.23
C PHE A 142 -17.85 7.85 -7.20
N THR A 143 -18.92 7.60 -7.94
CA THR A 143 -20.13 8.44 -7.95
C THR A 143 -20.80 8.53 -6.56
N GLU A 144 -20.92 7.41 -5.85
CA GLU A 144 -21.47 7.37 -4.48
C GLU A 144 -20.68 8.25 -3.50
N PHE A 145 -19.37 8.39 -3.71
CA PHE A 145 -18.49 9.24 -2.90
C PHE A 145 -18.33 10.66 -3.44
N SER A 146 -18.98 11.00 -4.57
CA SER A 146 -18.81 12.27 -5.28
C SER A 146 -17.33 12.58 -5.60
N GLU A 147 -16.58 11.55 -6.00
CA GLU A 147 -15.18 11.65 -6.41
C GLU A 147 -15.05 11.37 -7.90
N GLU A 148 -14.15 12.12 -8.54
CA GLU A 148 -13.77 11.89 -9.93
C GLU A 148 -12.57 10.95 -9.99
N TYR A 149 -12.46 10.20 -11.08
CA TYR A 149 -11.31 9.37 -11.37
C TYR A 149 -11.03 9.34 -12.87
N SER A 150 -9.80 9.03 -13.24
CA SER A 150 -9.42 8.76 -14.62
C SER A 150 -9.25 7.27 -14.85
N LEU A 151 -9.84 6.75 -15.92
CA LEU A 151 -9.69 5.35 -16.33
C LEU A 151 -8.66 5.24 -17.45
N VAL A 152 -7.70 4.35 -17.26
CA VAL A 152 -6.71 3.98 -18.28
C VAL A 152 -6.89 2.50 -18.62
N ASN A 153 -7.35 2.21 -19.83
CA ASN A 153 -7.40 0.84 -20.31
C ASN A 153 -5.99 0.39 -20.68
N LEU A 154 -5.51 -0.65 -20.04
CA LEU A 154 -4.18 -1.19 -20.26
C LEU A 154 -4.10 -1.90 -21.62
N ASP A 155 -3.22 -1.41 -22.47
CA ASP A 155 -2.83 -2.10 -23.71
C ASP A 155 -1.53 -2.88 -23.47
N VAL A 156 -1.65 -4.17 -23.19
CA VAL A 156 -0.51 -5.06 -22.89
C VAL A 156 0.46 -5.16 -24.07
N SER A 157 -0.03 -5.01 -25.30
CA SER A 157 0.79 -5.15 -26.51
C SER A 157 1.96 -4.15 -26.54
N LYS A 158 1.77 -2.96 -25.95
CA LYS A 158 2.81 -1.92 -25.85
C LYS A 158 4.01 -2.32 -24.99
N PHE A 159 3.85 -3.34 -24.15
CA PHE A 159 4.84 -3.75 -23.17
C PHE A 159 5.42 -5.14 -23.44
N ILE A 160 4.80 -5.95 -24.28
CA ILE A 160 5.14 -7.36 -24.48
C ILE A 160 6.62 -7.58 -24.87
N ASN A 161 7.22 -6.63 -25.60
CA ASN A 161 8.63 -6.69 -25.98
C ASN A 161 9.59 -6.21 -24.87
N LYS A 162 9.06 -5.66 -23.78
CA LYS A 162 9.82 -5.17 -22.64
C LYS A 162 9.75 -6.10 -21.44
N ILE A 163 8.91 -7.13 -21.51
CA ILE A 163 8.70 -8.09 -20.46
C ILE A 163 9.44 -9.37 -20.79
N GLU A 164 10.25 -9.85 -19.88
CA GLU A 164 10.93 -11.14 -20.03
C GLU A 164 9.91 -12.27 -20.06
N LYS A 165 10.07 -13.19 -21.02
CA LYS A 165 9.15 -14.31 -21.24
C LYS A 165 9.47 -15.52 -20.36
N THR A 166 10.58 -15.47 -19.64
CA THR A 166 11.00 -16.51 -18.71
C THR A 166 11.31 -15.93 -17.35
N ASN A 167 10.94 -16.65 -16.31
CA ASN A 167 11.26 -16.26 -14.93
C ASN A 167 12.73 -16.67 -14.58
N GLN A 168 13.18 -16.32 -13.38
CA GLN A 168 14.54 -16.64 -12.91
C GLN A 168 14.85 -18.15 -12.85
N ARG A 169 13.82 -19.01 -12.90
CA ARG A 169 13.94 -20.47 -12.95
C ARG A 169 13.95 -21.03 -14.36
N GLY A 170 13.86 -20.18 -15.40
CA GLY A 170 13.78 -20.57 -16.80
C GLY A 170 12.39 -21.06 -17.24
N GLU A 171 11.35 -20.90 -16.41
CA GLU A 171 9.98 -21.26 -16.75
C GLU A 171 9.30 -20.12 -17.53
N SER A 172 8.43 -20.44 -18.46
CA SER A 172 7.64 -19.44 -19.19
C SER A 172 6.70 -18.68 -18.26
N VAL A 173 6.67 -17.36 -18.38
CA VAL A 173 5.70 -16.54 -17.65
C VAL A 173 4.31 -16.70 -18.27
N THR A 174 3.29 -16.66 -17.39
CA THR A 174 1.89 -16.76 -17.82
C THR A 174 1.38 -15.41 -18.35
N ASP A 175 0.29 -15.43 -19.15
CA ASP A 175 -0.36 -14.20 -19.63
C ASP A 175 -0.79 -13.28 -18.47
N ASN A 176 -1.24 -13.85 -17.36
CA ASN A 176 -1.57 -13.07 -16.15
C ASN A 176 -0.34 -12.37 -15.55
N GLN A 177 0.82 -13.02 -15.56
CA GLN A 177 2.08 -12.40 -15.10
C GLN A 177 2.51 -11.30 -16.06
N ILE A 178 2.41 -11.53 -17.39
CA ILE A 178 2.70 -10.51 -18.42
C ILE A 178 1.78 -9.30 -18.22
N SER A 179 0.49 -9.53 -18.07
CA SER A 179 -0.49 -8.47 -17.82
C SER A 179 -0.19 -7.68 -16.54
N ASN A 180 0.15 -8.37 -15.44
CA ASN A 180 0.52 -7.70 -14.19
C ASN A 180 1.78 -6.84 -14.36
N MET A 181 2.81 -7.35 -15.03
CA MET A 181 4.04 -6.59 -15.32
C MET A 181 3.77 -5.38 -16.24
N ALA A 182 2.93 -5.54 -17.25
CA ALA A 182 2.49 -4.45 -18.13
C ALA A 182 1.73 -3.38 -17.34
N ASN A 183 0.86 -3.78 -16.40
CA ASN A 183 0.11 -2.85 -15.56
C ASN A 183 1.05 -2.07 -14.60
N ILE A 184 2.03 -2.74 -14.01
CA ILE A 184 3.08 -2.06 -13.22
C ILE A 184 3.82 -1.04 -14.09
N HIS A 185 4.23 -1.41 -15.31
CA HIS A 185 4.93 -0.50 -16.21
C HIS A 185 4.07 0.70 -16.59
N GLN A 186 2.79 0.49 -16.95
CA GLN A 186 1.84 1.57 -17.20
C GLN A 186 1.66 2.48 -15.99
N SER A 187 1.57 1.91 -14.79
CA SER A 187 1.47 2.66 -13.54
C SER A 187 2.66 3.61 -13.33
N LEU A 188 3.88 3.14 -13.62
CA LEU A 188 5.09 3.96 -13.55
C LEU A 188 5.11 5.06 -14.62
N LEU A 189 4.56 4.82 -15.82
CA LEU A 189 4.41 5.85 -16.84
C LEU A 189 3.41 6.93 -16.43
N GLU A 190 2.30 6.53 -15.81
CA GLU A 190 1.33 7.48 -15.27
C GLU A 190 1.90 8.27 -14.07
N ALA A 191 2.68 7.61 -13.24
CA ALA A 191 3.37 8.25 -12.10
C ALA A 191 4.28 9.41 -12.53
N LYS A 192 4.91 9.33 -13.68
CA LYS A 192 5.74 10.43 -14.23
C LYS A 192 4.97 11.72 -14.49
N LYS A 193 3.65 11.67 -14.55
CA LYS A 193 2.76 12.82 -14.77
C LYS A 193 2.22 13.40 -13.44
N CYS A 194 2.50 12.75 -12.31
CA CYS A 194 2.00 13.14 -11.00
C CYS A 194 2.78 14.32 -10.43
N GLU A 195 2.11 15.08 -9.55
CA GLU A 195 2.62 16.37 -9.08
C GLU A 195 3.55 16.24 -7.88
N ASP A 196 3.22 15.33 -6.92
CA ASP A 196 3.96 15.24 -5.65
C ASP A 196 4.04 13.79 -5.16
N LEU A 197 3.19 13.34 -4.23
CA LEU A 197 3.18 11.98 -3.75
C LEU A 197 2.38 11.05 -4.66
N ILE A 198 2.83 9.81 -4.75
CA ILE A 198 2.16 8.76 -5.50
C ILE A 198 1.96 7.56 -4.60
N TYR A 199 0.74 7.04 -4.61
CA TYR A 199 0.42 5.81 -3.93
C TYR A 199 -0.07 4.75 -4.92
N PHE A 200 0.69 3.66 -5.07
CA PHE A 200 0.30 2.53 -5.91
C PHE A 200 -0.50 1.53 -5.09
N VAL A 201 -1.66 1.15 -5.58
CA VAL A 201 -2.59 0.25 -4.88
C VAL A 201 -2.97 -0.92 -5.77
N GLU A 202 -2.94 -2.11 -5.22
CA GLU A 202 -3.58 -3.30 -5.80
C GLU A 202 -5.04 -3.39 -5.34
N ASP A 203 -5.87 -4.06 -6.12
CA ASP A 203 -7.32 -4.05 -5.97
C ASP A 203 -7.87 -5.06 -4.95
N ASP A 204 -7.06 -5.46 -3.97
CA ASP A 204 -7.43 -6.43 -2.93
C ASP A 204 -6.95 -6.04 -1.50
N TYR A 205 -6.55 -4.78 -1.30
CA TYR A 205 -6.14 -4.24 0.00
C TYR A 205 -7.24 -3.39 0.64
N ILE A 206 -7.49 -3.62 1.93
CA ILE A 206 -8.42 -2.81 2.72
C ILE A 206 -7.65 -1.77 3.54
N HIS A 207 -8.07 -0.53 3.41
CA HIS A 207 -7.49 0.61 4.11
C HIS A 207 -8.31 0.94 5.35
N LYS A 208 -7.63 1.22 6.45
CA LYS A 208 -8.28 1.83 7.62
C LYS A 208 -8.59 3.30 7.31
N LYS A 209 -9.54 3.87 8.06
CA LYS A 209 -9.97 5.26 7.86
C LYS A 209 -8.80 6.25 7.92
N GLU A 210 -7.83 6.02 8.78
CA GLU A 210 -6.69 6.89 9.04
C GLU A 210 -5.52 6.64 8.06
N SER A 211 -5.57 5.61 7.22
CA SER A 211 -4.41 5.13 6.47
C SER A 211 -3.78 6.19 5.56
N LEU A 212 -4.57 6.91 4.75
CA LEU A 212 -4.04 7.92 3.84
C LEU A 212 -3.45 9.10 4.62
N LYS A 213 -4.13 9.53 5.69
CA LYS A 213 -3.61 10.59 6.56
C LYS A 213 -2.25 10.21 7.13
N GLU A 214 -2.12 9.04 7.73
CA GLU A 214 -0.87 8.58 8.32
C GLU A 214 0.27 8.47 7.29
N MET A 215 -0.02 7.94 6.09
CA MET A 215 0.96 7.88 5.03
C MET A 215 1.44 9.27 4.59
N ILE A 216 0.51 10.21 4.42
CA ILE A 216 0.82 11.57 3.94
C ILE A 216 1.60 12.35 4.98
N PHE A 217 1.21 12.27 6.26
CA PHE A 217 1.86 13.02 7.33
C PHE A 217 3.20 12.44 7.77
N THR A 218 3.62 11.30 7.19
CA THR A 218 4.97 10.76 7.39
C THR A 218 6.03 11.42 6.49
N TYR A 219 5.60 12.18 5.48
CA TYR A 219 6.47 12.91 4.54
C TYR A 219 6.52 14.40 4.83
#